data_5e4edb1f4fb8fe2233747cf8739d9e03
#
_entry.id   5e4edb1f4fb8fe2233747cf8739d9e03
#
_cell.length_a   1.000
_cell.length_b   1.000
_cell.length_c   1.000
_cell.angle_alpha   90.00
_cell.angle_beta   90.00
_cell.angle_gamma   90.00
#
_symmetry.space_group_name_H-M   'P 1'
#
loop_
_entity.id
_entity.type
_entity.pdbx_description
1 polymer ?
#
loop_
_entity_poly.entity_id
_entity_poly.type
_entity_poly.pdbx_seq_one_letter_code
_entity_poly.pdbx_strand_id
1 'polypeptide(L)'
;MSKIFTRSFRVRWGELDPSGTVSPANYLRYLIETAWDWGTAMGWDANYSQNPDVFWVIRETEIHILHSLRHNDEFGLTIWMVNWKGVRGTRCFELKFKDSDEVIAQGTQQVVLESASGKQA
;
A
#
# COMPACT_ATOMS: atom_id res chain seq x y z
N MET A 1 17.55 -2.44 -7.71
CA MET A 1 16.20 -2.04 -7.31
C MET A 1 15.57 -3.14 -6.45
N SER A 2 15.02 -2.79 -5.33
CA SER A 2 14.35 -3.77 -4.48
C SER A 2 12.99 -4.14 -5.07
N LYS A 3 12.70 -5.45 -5.11
CA LYS A 3 11.41 -5.95 -5.58
C LYS A 3 10.39 -6.03 -4.45
N ILE A 4 10.83 -5.83 -3.24
CA ILE A 4 10.00 -5.90 -2.03
C ILE A 4 10.30 -4.65 -1.21
N PHE A 5 9.27 -4.02 -0.70
CA PHE A 5 9.44 -2.83 0.12
C PHE A 5 8.61 -2.97 1.40
N THR A 6 9.21 -2.61 2.52
CA THR A 6 8.52 -2.67 3.82
C THR A 6 8.61 -1.31 4.50
N ARG A 7 7.48 -0.90 5.07
CA ARG A 7 7.40 0.30 5.90
C ARG A 7 6.84 -0.08 7.27
N SER A 8 7.41 0.52 8.31
CA SER A 8 6.93 0.32 9.69
C SER A 8 5.93 1.39 10.07
N PHE A 9 4.92 1.00 10.82
CA PHE A 9 3.86 1.87 11.30
C PHE A 9 3.58 1.64 12.77
N ARG A 10 3.01 2.64 13.39
CA ARG A 10 2.39 2.52 14.71
C ARG A 10 1.00 3.15 14.61
N VAL A 11 -0.01 2.44 15.09
CA VAL A 11 -1.39 2.92 15.06
C VAL A 11 -1.57 4.14 15.95
N ARG A 12 -2.18 5.19 15.39
CA ARG A 12 -2.43 6.47 16.08
C ARG A 12 -3.90 6.63 16.38
N TRP A 13 -4.21 7.49 17.35
CA TRP A 13 -5.58 7.74 17.79
C TRP A 13 -6.54 8.08 16.63
N GLY A 14 -6.10 8.93 15.72
CA GLY A 14 -6.95 9.37 14.59
C GLY A 14 -7.29 8.29 13.59
N GLU A 15 -6.69 7.11 13.71
CA GLU A 15 -6.89 6.00 12.80
C GLU A 15 -7.92 4.99 13.31
N LEU A 16 -8.42 5.21 14.50
CA LEU A 16 -9.38 4.31 15.14
C LEU A 16 -10.81 4.74 14.85
N ASP A 17 -11.70 3.75 14.73
CA ASP A 17 -13.13 4.00 14.70
C ASP A 17 -13.69 3.96 16.14
N PRO A 18 -14.99 4.21 16.33
CA PRO A 18 -15.57 4.18 17.68
C PRO A 18 -15.43 2.86 18.43
N SER A 19 -15.15 1.76 17.73
CA SER A 19 -14.94 0.46 18.38
C SER A 19 -13.54 0.33 18.99
N GLY A 20 -12.64 1.29 18.74
CA GLY A 20 -11.29 1.25 19.23
C GLY A 20 -10.34 0.45 18.35
N THR A 21 -10.73 0.13 17.13
CA THR A 21 -9.91 -0.57 16.16
C THR A 21 -9.72 0.28 14.91
N VAL A 22 -8.69 -0.04 14.13
CA VAL A 22 -8.41 0.69 12.90
C VAL A 22 -9.53 0.46 11.89
N SER A 23 -10.04 1.55 11.31
CA SER A 23 -11.10 1.47 10.31
C SER A 23 -10.57 0.89 8.99
N PRO A 24 -11.43 0.25 8.20
CA PRO A 24 -11.00 -0.26 6.88
C PRO A 24 -10.39 0.80 5.99
N ALA A 25 -10.88 2.03 6.04
CA ALA A 25 -10.33 3.12 5.24
C ALA A 25 -8.86 3.41 5.59
N ASN A 26 -8.47 3.23 6.84
CA ASN A 26 -7.09 3.48 7.25
C ASN A 26 -6.14 2.37 6.80
N TYR A 27 -6.61 1.15 6.61
CA TYR A 27 -5.79 0.12 5.98
C TYR A 27 -5.40 0.56 4.56
N LEU A 28 -6.34 1.13 3.82
CA LEU A 28 -6.06 1.64 2.48
C LEU A 28 -5.06 2.80 2.54
N ARG A 29 -5.16 3.66 3.55
CA ARG A 29 -4.21 4.75 3.72
C ARG A 29 -2.81 4.22 3.97
N TYR A 30 -2.65 3.22 4.83
CA TYR A 30 -1.34 2.60 5.06
C TYR A 30 -0.74 2.07 3.75
N LEU A 31 -1.58 1.43 2.93
CA LEU A 31 -1.14 0.90 1.65
C LEU A 31 -0.68 2.01 0.70
N ILE A 32 -1.46 3.09 0.63
CA ILE A 32 -1.13 4.23 -0.23
C ILE A 32 0.18 4.89 0.22
N GLU A 33 0.34 5.13 1.51
CA GLU A 33 1.56 5.73 2.04
C GLU A 33 2.77 4.84 1.77
N THR A 34 2.63 3.55 1.93
CA THR A 34 3.72 2.61 1.65
C THR A 34 4.09 2.63 0.18
N ALA A 35 3.09 2.67 -0.70
CA ALA A 35 3.32 2.73 -2.14
C ALA A 35 4.05 4.01 -2.55
N TRP A 36 3.67 5.15 -1.96
CA TRP A 36 4.36 6.41 -2.22
C TRP A 36 5.81 6.36 -1.75
N ASP A 37 6.05 5.82 -0.56
CA ASP A 37 7.41 5.69 -0.03
C ASP A 37 8.25 4.77 -0.91
N TRP A 38 7.66 3.70 -1.43
CA TRP A 38 8.35 2.81 -2.35
C TRP A 38 8.75 3.55 -3.63
N GLY A 39 7.80 4.34 -4.18
CA GLY A 39 8.10 5.17 -5.34
C GLY A 39 9.24 6.13 -5.08
N THR A 40 9.23 6.79 -3.92
CA THR A 40 10.31 7.69 -3.53
C THR A 40 11.64 6.96 -3.42
N ALA A 41 11.64 5.78 -2.83
CA ALA A 41 12.87 4.98 -2.69
C ALA A 41 13.43 4.55 -4.05
N MET A 42 12.58 4.44 -5.07
CA MET A 42 13.00 4.11 -6.43
C MET A 42 13.35 5.34 -7.26
N GLY A 43 13.33 6.54 -6.66
CA GLY A 43 13.65 7.77 -7.36
C GLY A 43 12.44 8.50 -7.92
N TRP A 44 11.24 8.02 -7.66
CA TRP A 44 10.01 8.70 -8.06
C TRP A 44 9.45 9.42 -6.84
N ASP A 45 9.25 10.72 -6.96
CA ASP A 45 8.68 11.48 -5.85
C ASP A 45 7.23 11.89 -6.16
N ALA A 46 6.61 12.58 -5.21
CA ALA A 46 5.23 13.00 -5.35
C ALA A 46 5.01 14.00 -6.47
N ASN A 47 6.07 14.57 -7.01
CA ASN A 47 6.01 15.52 -8.13
C ASN A 47 6.18 14.82 -9.48
N TYR A 48 6.31 13.50 -9.48
CA TYR A 48 6.39 12.70 -10.70
C TYR A 48 7.48 13.16 -11.64
N SER A 49 8.64 13.34 -11.10
CA SER A 49 9.77 13.85 -11.86
C SER A 49 10.10 13.06 -13.10
N GLN A 50 9.75 11.78 -13.14
CA GLN A 50 10.05 10.93 -14.29
C GLN A 50 9.15 11.22 -15.48
N ASN A 51 7.85 11.34 -15.23
CA ASN A 51 6.89 11.63 -16.28
C ASN A 51 5.61 12.18 -15.64
N PRO A 52 5.44 13.50 -15.62
CA PRO A 52 4.30 14.12 -14.94
C PRO A 52 2.95 13.81 -15.57
N ASP A 53 2.93 13.30 -16.80
CA ASP A 53 1.68 12.95 -17.48
C ASP A 53 1.24 11.53 -17.20
N VAL A 54 2.00 10.76 -16.43
CA VAL A 54 1.71 9.36 -16.16
C VAL A 54 1.60 9.15 -14.66
N PHE A 55 0.58 8.41 -14.24
CA PHE A 55 0.35 8.14 -12.83
C PHE A 55 -0.26 6.76 -12.62
N TRP A 56 -0.08 6.24 -11.41
CA TRP A 56 -0.65 4.95 -11.02
C TRP A 56 -2.09 5.11 -10.59
N VAL A 57 -2.94 4.21 -11.07
CA VAL A 57 -4.34 4.15 -10.65
C VAL A 57 -4.59 2.79 -10.03
N ILE A 58 -5.19 2.78 -8.85
CA ILE A 58 -5.62 1.55 -8.18
C ILE A 58 -7.04 1.26 -8.67
N ARG A 59 -7.21 0.13 -9.37
CA ARG A 59 -8.50 -0.26 -9.91
C ARG A 59 -9.33 -1.05 -8.92
N GLU A 60 -8.67 -1.86 -8.12
CA GLU A 60 -9.37 -2.76 -7.21
C GLU A 60 -8.44 -3.12 -6.06
N THR A 61 -9.00 -3.18 -4.86
CA THR A 61 -8.27 -3.63 -3.68
C THR A 61 -9.07 -4.73 -3.02
N GLU A 62 -8.42 -5.85 -2.74
CA GLU A 62 -8.98 -6.92 -1.95
C GLU A 62 -8.11 -7.10 -0.73
N ILE A 63 -8.71 -7.03 0.46
CA ILE A 63 -7.99 -7.17 1.71
C ILE A 63 -8.71 -8.15 2.63
N HIS A 64 -7.92 -9.03 3.25
CA HIS A 64 -8.40 -9.96 4.25
C HIS A 64 -7.78 -9.58 5.58
N ILE A 65 -8.60 -9.11 6.51
CA ILE A 65 -8.17 -8.67 7.83
C ILE A 65 -8.34 -9.84 8.80
N LEU A 66 -7.25 -10.34 9.35
CA LEU A 66 -7.22 -11.48 10.25
C LEU A 66 -7.22 -11.06 11.72
N HIS A 67 -6.62 -9.90 12.02
CA HIS A 67 -6.55 -9.35 13.36
C HIS A 67 -6.84 -7.86 13.31
N SER A 68 -7.65 -7.38 14.22
CA SER A 68 -7.92 -5.94 14.32
C SER A 68 -6.75 -5.22 14.96
N LEU A 69 -6.30 -4.16 14.33
CA LEU A 69 -5.26 -3.29 14.91
C LEU A 69 -5.89 -2.34 15.91
N ARG A 70 -5.17 -2.08 17.00
CA ARG A 70 -5.59 -1.20 18.08
C ARG A 70 -4.55 -0.12 18.33
N HIS A 71 -4.88 0.85 19.16
CA HIS A 71 -3.97 1.96 19.48
C HIS A 71 -2.60 1.45 19.92
N ASN A 72 -1.57 2.05 19.37
CA ASN A 72 -0.17 1.75 19.64
C ASN A 72 0.36 0.42 19.12
N ASP A 73 -0.45 -0.38 18.46
CA ASP A 73 0.07 -1.58 17.80
C ASP A 73 1.12 -1.15 16.75
N GLU A 74 2.24 -1.85 16.74
CA GLU A 74 3.29 -1.61 15.77
C GLU A 74 3.31 -2.76 14.77
N PHE A 75 3.46 -2.42 13.49
CA PHE A 75 3.44 -3.41 12.43
C PHE A 75 4.30 -2.99 11.25
N GLY A 76 4.67 -3.97 10.44
CA GLY A 76 5.33 -3.72 9.16
C GLY A 76 4.38 -4.05 8.03
N LEU A 77 4.35 -3.18 7.03
CA LEU A 77 3.57 -3.41 5.81
C LEU A 77 4.55 -3.64 4.68
N THR A 78 4.46 -4.81 4.07
CA THR A 78 5.33 -5.22 2.97
C THR A 78 4.53 -5.30 1.69
N ILE A 79 5.07 -4.71 0.62
CA ILE A 79 4.43 -4.73 -0.69
C ILE A 79 5.41 -5.25 -1.74
N TRP A 80 4.87 -5.89 -2.78
CA TRP A 80 5.64 -6.36 -3.93
C TRP A 80 4.71 -6.48 -5.13
N MET A 81 5.30 -6.53 -6.32
CA MET A 81 4.53 -6.61 -7.57
C MET A 81 4.64 -7.99 -8.19
N VAL A 82 3.53 -8.46 -8.74
CA VAL A 82 3.48 -9.70 -9.51
C VAL A 82 2.65 -9.47 -10.78
N ASN A 83 2.70 -10.43 -11.69
CA ASN A 83 1.85 -10.45 -12.89
C ASN A 83 1.89 -9.16 -13.71
N TRP A 84 3.07 -8.55 -13.80
CA TRP A 84 3.22 -7.32 -14.56
C TRP A 84 3.10 -7.58 -16.06
N LYS A 85 2.15 -6.90 -16.72
CA LYS A 85 1.96 -6.98 -18.16
C LYS A 85 1.69 -5.59 -18.72
N GLY A 86 2.61 -5.09 -19.56
CA GLY A 86 2.46 -3.76 -20.13
C GLY A 86 2.36 -2.70 -19.06
N VAL A 87 1.17 -2.09 -18.94
CA VAL A 87 0.91 -1.02 -17.97
C VAL A 87 0.09 -1.50 -16.78
N ARG A 88 -0.15 -2.79 -16.66
CA ARG A 88 -0.95 -3.37 -15.58
C ARG A 88 -0.13 -4.31 -14.73
N GLY A 89 -0.45 -4.34 -13.44
CA GLY A 89 0.19 -5.25 -12.51
C GLY A 89 -0.66 -5.52 -11.29
N THR A 90 -0.27 -6.54 -10.54
CA THR A 90 -0.89 -6.84 -9.26
C THR A 90 0.11 -6.51 -8.18
N ARG A 91 -0.27 -5.63 -7.26
CA ARG A 91 0.51 -5.31 -6.09
C ARG A 91 -0.01 -6.13 -4.93
N CYS A 92 0.85 -6.98 -4.38
CA CYS A 92 0.53 -7.80 -3.23
C CYS A 92 1.00 -7.11 -1.97
N PHE A 93 0.33 -7.36 -0.85
CA PHE A 93 0.74 -6.76 0.41
C PHE A 93 0.43 -7.67 1.59
N GLU A 94 1.17 -7.45 2.67
CA GLU A 94 1.03 -8.19 3.90
C GLU A 94 1.40 -7.29 5.08
N LEU A 95 0.57 -7.32 6.12
CA LEU A 95 0.85 -6.61 7.36
C LEU A 95 1.13 -7.65 8.45
N LYS A 96 2.23 -7.47 9.17
CA LYS A 96 2.62 -8.34 10.28
C LYS A 96 2.92 -7.50 11.51
N PHE A 97 2.59 -8.03 12.69
CA PHE A 97 3.00 -7.38 13.93
C PHE A 97 4.50 -7.28 14.01
N LYS A 98 4.99 -6.22 14.66
CA LYS A 98 6.42 -5.98 14.80
C LYS A 98 7.11 -7.17 15.47
N ASP A 99 8.24 -7.57 14.89
CA ASP A 99 9.06 -8.67 15.39
C ASP A 99 8.29 -10.00 15.51
N SER A 100 7.34 -10.20 14.61
CA SER A 100 6.47 -11.37 14.63
C SER A 100 6.21 -11.86 13.21
N ASP A 101 5.86 -13.13 13.08
CA ASP A 101 5.39 -13.69 11.82
C ASP A 101 3.86 -13.70 11.74
N GLU A 102 3.19 -13.18 12.77
CA GLU A 102 1.74 -13.16 12.80
C GLU A 102 1.18 -12.16 11.80
N VAL A 103 0.38 -12.66 10.86
CA VAL A 103 -0.21 -11.86 9.80
C VAL A 103 -1.45 -11.15 10.31
N ILE A 104 -1.47 -9.83 10.19
CA ILE A 104 -2.60 -8.98 10.57
C ILE A 104 -3.62 -8.92 9.43
N ALA A 105 -3.12 -8.70 8.22
CA ALA A 105 -3.92 -8.56 7.03
C ALA A 105 -3.08 -8.86 5.81
N GLN A 106 -3.73 -9.22 4.71
CA GLN A 106 -3.04 -9.48 3.45
C GLN A 106 -4.02 -9.30 2.30
N GLY A 107 -3.49 -9.12 1.11
CA GLY A 107 -4.34 -8.98 -0.06
C GLY A 107 -3.59 -8.49 -1.28
N THR A 108 -4.38 -7.98 -2.22
CA THR A 108 -3.88 -7.54 -3.52
C THR A 108 -4.54 -6.25 -3.96
N GLN A 109 -3.82 -5.51 -4.80
CA GLN A 109 -4.35 -4.35 -5.50
C GLN A 109 -4.06 -4.48 -6.98
N GLN A 110 -5.08 -4.26 -7.80
CA GLN A 110 -4.88 -4.18 -9.25
C GLN A 110 -4.53 -2.75 -9.59
N VAL A 111 -3.38 -2.57 -10.19
CA VAL A 111 -2.87 -1.22 -10.51
C VAL A 111 -2.65 -1.08 -12.01
N VAL A 112 -2.85 0.13 -12.50
CA VAL A 112 -2.70 0.47 -13.91
C VAL A 112 -1.95 1.79 -14.00
N LEU A 113 -1.04 1.88 -14.96
CA LEU A 113 -0.37 3.13 -15.26
C LEU A 113 -1.20 3.85 -16.33
N GLU A 114 -1.68 5.05 -16.01
CA GLU A 114 -2.51 5.84 -16.91
C GLU A 114 -1.88 7.19 -17.20
N SER A 115 -2.21 7.74 -18.39
CA SER A 115 -1.79 9.08 -18.74
C SER A 115 -2.79 10.12 -18.21
N ALA A 116 -2.38 11.38 -18.18
CA ALA A 116 -3.23 12.47 -17.74
C ALA A 116 -4.49 12.64 -18.60
N SER A 117 -4.50 12.09 -19.81
CA SER A 117 -5.69 12.12 -20.69
C SER A 117 -6.68 11.00 -20.36
N GLY A 118 -6.39 10.18 -19.37
CA GLY A 118 -7.25 9.06 -18.99
C GLY A 118 -7.03 7.79 -19.81
N LYS A 119 -6.02 7.78 -20.67
CA LYS A 119 -5.68 6.60 -21.46
C LYS A 119 -4.54 5.83 -20.77
N GLN A 120 -4.50 4.54 -21.05
CA GLN A 120 -3.40 3.74 -20.55
C GLN A 120 -2.09 4.18 -21.21
N ALA A 121 -1.06 4.26 -20.40
CA ALA A 121 0.25 4.68 -20.86
C ALA A 121 0.91 3.63 -21.75
#